data_492968aba4f5c785670524cc46df207e
#
_entry.id   492968aba4f5c785670524cc46df207e
#
_cell.length_a   1.000
_cell.length_b   1.000
_cell.length_c   1.000
_cell.angle_alpha   90.00
_cell.angle_beta   90.00
_cell.angle_gamma   90.00
#
_symmetry.space_group_name_H-M   'P 1'
#
loop_
_entity.id
_entity.type
_entity.pdbx_description
1 polymer ?
#
loop_
_entity_poly.entity_id
_entity_poly.type
_entity_poly.pdbx_seq_one_letter_code
_entity_poly.pdbx_strand_id
1 'polypeptide(L)'
;DLFILAPNAFIKEHVRENYDEIIRKHLLKEDLSDMPLVYELISVRKPLISKENNKNLSLFLNKENTLNDDYTFETFVEGKSNNIALAAAKQVSESKNAAYNPLFIYGGVGLGKTHLMHAVGNKLKQQDKSKNIVYVHSERFVSDMVKCLQLGSINDFKNFYRSVDALLIDDIQFFAGKEQSQEELFHTFNTLLEGGQQMILTCDKYPKEIDGLEERLKSRLG
;
A
#
# COMPACT_ATOMS: atom_id res chain seq x y z
N ASP A 1 22.48 22.75 16.81
CA ASP A 1 21.13 23.33 16.69
C ASP A 1 20.11 22.40 17.31
N LEU A 2 19.18 22.92 18.09
CA LEU A 2 18.04 22.19 18.61
C LEU A 2 16.83 22.48 17.72
N PHE A 3 16.21 21.42 17.18
CA PHE A 3 15.10 21.54 16.26
C PHE A 3 13.78 21.18 16.93
N ILE A 4 12.80 22.08 16.83
CA ILE A 4 11.41 21.82 17.20
C ILE A 4 10.61 21.57 15.92
N LEU A 5 10.10 20.36 15.77
CA LEU A 5 9.35 19.93 14.59
C LEU A 5 7.86 20.07 14.84
N ALA A 6 7.18 20.85 14.01
CA ALA A 6 5.74 21.07 14.06
C ALA A 6 5.02 20.40 12.87
N PRO A 7 3.82 19.83 13.08
CA PRO A 7 3.07 19.14 12.02
C PRO A 7 2.50 20.07 10.96
N ASN A 8 2.29 21.34 11.28
CA ASN A 8 1.80 22.37 10.35
C ASN A 8 2.26 23.77 10.76
N ALA A 9 2.06 24.74 9.85
CA ALA A 9 2.52 26.12 10.06
C ALA A 9 1.84 26.80 11.26
N PHE A 10 0.57 26.49 11.54
CA PHE A 10 -0.18 27.07 12.64
C PHE A 10 0.43 26.64 14.00
N ILE A 11 0.68 25.34 14.18
CA ILE A 11 1.32 24.83 15.42
C ILE A 11 2.74 25.33 15.55
N LYS A 12 3.48 25.46 14.45
CA LYS A 12 4.83 26.04 14.46
C LYS A 12 4.84 27.44 15.05
N GLU A 13 3.98 28.35 14.53
CA GLU A 13 3.89 29.72 15.03
C GLU A 13 3.35 29.75 16.46
N HIS A 14 2.35 28.96 16.79
CA HIS A 14 1.78 28.89 18.14
C HIS A 14 2.83 28.46 19.18
N VAL A 15 3.65 27.47 18.88
CA VAL A 15 4.74 27.01 19.79
C VAL A 15 5.82 28.09 19.90
N ARG A 16 6.21 28.71 18.79
CA ARG A 16 7.19 29.76 18.76
C ARG A 16 6.76 30.99 19.60
N GLU A 17 5.52 31.43 19.44
CA GLU A 17 5.02 32.64 20.12
C GLU A 17 4.77 32.41 21.61
N ASN A 18 4.30 31.24 22.01
CA ASN A 18 3.86 30.99 23.38
C ASN A 18 4.85 30.21 24.24
N TYR A 19 5.78 29.48 23.65
CA TYR A 19 6.67 28.55 24.39
C TYR A 19 8.17 28.79 24.18
N ASP A 20 8.59 29.66 23.25
CA ASP A 20 10.04 29.90 22.99
C ASP A 20 10.78 30.32 24.26
N GLU A 21 10.25 31.27 25.04
CA GLU A 21 10.88 31.72 26.29
C GLU A 21 10.93 30.61 27.34
N ILE A 22 9.92 29.79 27.44
CA ILE A 22 9.85 28.68 28.40
C ILE A 22 10.91 27.63 28.04
N ILE A 23 11.01 27.31 26.74
CA ILE A 23 11.99 26.34 26.23
C ILE A 23 13.40 26.85 26.47
N ARG A 24 13.71 28.11 26.14
CA ARG A 24 15.04 28.71 26.39
C ARG A 24 15.39 28.73 27.87
N LYS A 25 14.45 29.00 28.74
CA LYS A 25 14.67 28.99 30.20
C LYS A 25 15.00 27.59 30.72
N HIS A 26 14.49 26.54 30.11
CA HIS A 26 14.85 25.17 30.47
C HIS A 26 16.20 24.77 29.88
N LEU A 27 16.55 25.21 28.66
CA LEU A 27 17.87 24.99 28.07
C LEU A 27 19.00 25.65 28.86
N LEU A 28 18.72 26.82 29.43
CA LEU A 28 19.66 27.50 30.35
C LEU A 28 20.00 26.67 31.59
N LYS A 29 19.06 25.86 32.10
CA LYS A 29 19.27 25.00 33.27
C LYS A 29 20.12 23.77 32.99
N GLU A 30 20.20 23.37 31.71
CA GLU A 30 20.87 22.16 31.24
C GLU A 30 22.24 22.48 30.57
N ASP A 31 22.78 23.71 30.74
CA ASP A 31 24.01 24.18 30.08
C ASP A 31 24.00 24.13 28.54
N LEU A 32 22.79 24.21 27.94
CA LEU A 32 22.55 24.17 26.47
C LEU A 32 22.15 25.54 25.91
N SER A 33 22.49 26.63 26.62
CA SER A 33 22.07 28.00 26.26
C SER A 33 22.57 28.51 24.92
N ASP A 34 23.73 28.01 24.47
CA ASP A 34 24.37 28.46 23.23
C ASP A 34 23.84 27.70 21.99
N MET A 35 22.90 26.78 22.17
CA MET A 35 22.31 26.07 21.05
C MET A 35 21.21 26.89 20.34
N PRO A 36 21.36 27.17 19.04
CA PRO A 36 20.28 27.83 18.27
C PRO A 36 19.03 26.94 18.21
N LEU A 37 17.91 27.56 18.58
CA LEU A 37 16.60 26.93 18.54
C LEU A 37 15.94 27.17 17.17
N VAL A 38 15.70 26.11 16.43
CA VAL A 38 15.14 26.16 15.06
C VAL A 38 13.77 25.50 15.01
N TYR A 39 12.76 26.23 14.52
CA TYR A 39 11.41 25.73 14.35
C TYR A 39 11.16 25.35 12.89
N GLU A 40 10.89 24.07 12.62
CA GLU A 40 10.67 23.56 11.27
C GLU A 40 9.36 22.75 11.15
N LEU A 41 8.84 22.68 9.93
CA LEU A 41 7.71 21.79 9.63
C LEU A 41 8.22 20.37 9.39
N ILE A 42 7.49 19.37 9.89
CA ILE A 42 7.81 17.96 9.71
C ILE A 42 7.97 17.59 8.23
N SER A 43 7.24 18.26 7.34
CA SER A 43 7.28 18.04 5.88
C SER A 43 8.58 18.51 5.21
N VAL A 44 9.40 19.32 5.87
CA VAL A 44 10.65 19.88 5.31
C VAL A 44 11.87 19.02 5.62
N ARG A 45 11.78 18.18 6.64
CA ARG A 45 12.84 17.20 6.93
C ARG A 45 12.43 15.83 6.41
N LYS A 46 13.10 15.38 5.36
CA LYS A 46 13.31 13.93 5.22
C LYS A 46 13.89 13.43 6.55
N PRO A 47 13.26 12.46 7.23
CA PRO A 47 13.79 11.98 8.49
C PRO A 47 15.25 11.57 8.26
N LEU A 48 16.17 12.08 9.10
CA LEU A 48 17.51 11.54 9.27
C LEU A 48 17.41 10.19 10.00
N ILE A 49 16.63 9.28 9.44
CA ILE A 49 16.69 7.87 9.78
C ILE A 49 18.01 7.41 9.18
N SER A 50 18.86 6.86 10.02
CA SER A 50 20.16 6.34 9.63
C SER A 50 20.05 5.60 8.31
N LYS A 51 20.89 5.95 7.33
CA LYS A 51 20.89 5.37 5.97
C LYS A 51 20.96 3.83 5.95
N GLU A 52 21.34 3.21 7.05
CA GLU A 52 21.42 1.76 7.22
C GLU A 52 20.04 1.10 7.42
N ASN A 53 19.13 1.71 8.20
CA ASN A 53 17.80 1.13 8.40
C ASN A 53 16.90 1.29 7.16
N ASN A 54 17.04 2.41 6.41
CA ASN A 54 16.30 2.61 5.16
C ASN A 54 16.77 1.68 4.03
N LYS A 55 18.06 1.33 3.96
CA LYS A 55 18.54 0.33 2.99
C LYS A 55 17.94 -1.05 3.26
N ASN A 56 17.85 -1.46 4.50
CA ASN A 56 17.28 -2.76 4.87
C ASN A 56 15.76 -2.80 4.64
N LEU A 57 15.03 -1.71 4.91
CA LEU A 57 13.59 -1.65 4.72
C LEU A 57 13.21 -1.53 3.23
N SER A 58 13.92 -0.71 2.45
CA SER A 58 13.73 -0.64 0.99
C SER A 58 14.11 -1.95 0.30
N LEU A 59 15.12 -2.65 0.75
CA LEU A 59 15.46 -4.02 0.29
C LEU A 59 14.40 -5.04 0.70
N PHE A 60 13.70 -4.80 1.81
CA PHE A 60 12.65 -5.68 2.31
C PHE A 60 11.34 -5.51 1.52
N LEU A 61 10.93 -4.27 1.23
CA LEU A 61 9.74 -3.96 0.44
C LEU A 61 10.02 -4.01 -1.09
N ASN A 62 11.22 -3.61 -1.52
CA ASN A 62 11.68 -3.63 -2.92
C ASN A 62 12.20 -5.02 -3.35
N LYS A 63 11.45 -6.08 -3.14
CA LYS A 63 11.74 -7.27 -3.92
C LYS A 63 11.26 -7.05 -5.35
N GLU A 64 12.23 -7.19 -6.28
CA GLU A 64 12.07 -7.22 -7.74
C GLU A 64 10.79 -7.95 -8.18
N ASN A 65 10.32 -7.58 -9.35
CA ASN A 65 9.17 -8.11 -10.08
C ASN A 65 8.52 -9.34 -9.40
N THR A 66 7.45 -9.10 -8.63
CA THR A 66 6.74 -10.17 -7.91
C THR A 66 5.82 -10.96 -8.83
N LEU A 67 5.75 -10.56 -10.13
CA LEU A 67 4.98 -11.25 -11.15
C LEU A 67 5.69 -12.51 -11.62
N ASN A 68 4.92 -13.55 -11.90
CA ASN A 68 5.40 -14.73 -12.58
C ASN A 68 5.23 -14.54 -14.09
N ASP A 69 6.34 -14.47 -14.81
CA ASP A 69 6.36 -14.20 -16.26
C ASP A 69 5.74 -15.33 -17.11
N ASP A 70 5.65 -16.55 -16.58
CA ASP A 70 5.01 -17.70 -17.26
C ASP A 70 3.47 -17.60 -17.25
N TYR A 71 2.90 -16.79 -16.37
CA TYR A 71 1.45 -16.62 -16.26
C TYR A 71 0.98 -15.48 -17.17
N THR A 72 0.66 -15.85 -18.41
CA THR A 72 0.20 -14.92 -19.45
C THR A 72 -1.21 -15.29 -19.92
N PHE A 73 -1.85 -14.43 -20.71
CA PHE A 73 -3.14 -14.76 -21.34
C PHE A 73 -3.01 -15.89 -22.36
N GLU A 74 -1.85 -16.03 -22.98
CA GLU A 74 -1.55 -17.05 -23.98
C GLU A 74 -1.41 -18.44 -23.36
N THR A 75 -0.89 -18.51 -22.12
CA THR A 75 -0.73 -19.79 -21.39
C THR A 75 -1.94 -20.13 -20.53
N PHE A 76 -2.93 -19.23 -20.46
CA PHE A 76 -4.15 -19.47 -19.70
C PHE A 76 -5.08 -20.45 -20.38
N VAL A 77 -5.53 -21.46 -19.63
CA VAL A 77 -6.51 -22.45 -20.17
C VAL A 77 -7.91 -21.95 -19.97
N GLU A 78 -8.54 -21.53 -21.08
CA GLU A 78 -9.93 -21.06 -21.08
C GLU A 78 -10.91 -22.24 -21.00
N GLY A 79 -11.97 -22.07 -20.20
CA GLY A 79 -13.07 -23.00 -20.03
C GLY A 79 -14.38 -22.28 -19.75
N LYS A 80 -15.48 -23.02 -19.74
CA LYS A 80 -16.82 -22.44 -19.50
C LYS A 80 -16.96 -21.76 -18.14
N SER A 81 -16.19 -22.18 -17.15
CA SER A 81 -16.24 -21.66 -15.76
C SER A 81 -15.45 -20.37 -15.56
N ASN A 82 -14.50 -20.04 -16.45
CA ASN A 82 -13.60 -18.91 -16.27
C ASN A 82 -13.57 -17.91 -17.44
N ASN A 83 -14.36 -18.12 -18.49
CA ASN A 83 -14.37 -17.26 -19.69
C ASN A 83 -14.80 -15.81 -19.37
N ILE A 84 -15.73 -15.62 -18.44
CA ILE A 84 -16.17 -14.27 -18.02
C ILE A 84 -15.03 -13.55 -17.30
N ALA A 85 -14.33 -14.25 -16.38
CA ALA A 85 -13.17 -13.70 -15.68
C ALA A 85 -12.04 -13.36 -16.65
N LEU A 86 -11.78 -14.22 -17.64
CA LEU A 86 -10.81 -13.99 -18.69
C LEU A 86 -11.14 -12.75 -19.52
N ALA A 87 -12.41 -12.60 -19.93
CA ALA A 87 -12.86 -11.44 -20.71
C ALA A 87 -12.70 -10.12 -19.91
N ALA A 88 -13.10 -10.11 -18.63
CA ALA A 88 -12.93 -8.97 -17.76
C ALA A 88 -11.44 -8.63 -17.53
N ALA A 89 -10.60 -9.63 -17.30
CA ALA A 89 -9.16 -9.46 -17.12
C ALA A 89 -8.47 -8.87 -18.37
N LYS A 90 -8.82 -9.35 -19.56
CA LYS A 90 -8.35 -8.78 -20.84
C LYS A 90 -8.80 -7.33 -20.98
N GLN A 91 -10.06 -7.03 -20.71
CA GLN A 91 -10.57 -5.66 -20.81
C GLN A 91 -9.87 -4.71 -19.85
N VAL A 92 -9.61 -5.11 -18.60
CA VAL A 92 -8.85 -4.30 -17.63
C VAL A 92 -7.43 -4.04 -18.12
N SER A 93 -6.78 -5.04 -18.72
CA SER A 93 -5.42 -4.90 -19.21
C SER A 93 -5.29 -4.02 -20.46
N GLU A 94 -6.36 -3.85 -21.24
CA GLU A 94 -6.37 -3.09 -22.50
C GLU A 94 -6.98 -1.69 -22.36
N SER A 95 -7.81 -1.49 -21.34
CA SER A 95 -8.52 -0.22 -21.14
C SER A 95 -7.61 0.85 -20.54
N LYS A 96 -7.60 2.04 -21.17
CA LYS A 96 -6.97 3.23 -20.59
C LYS A 96 -7.80 3.86 -19.47
N ASN A 97 -9.08 3.57 -19.42
CA ASN A 97 -10.01 4.00 -18.38
C ASN A 97 -10.38 2.77 -17.56
N ALA A 98 -10.18 2.82 -16.26
CA ALA A 98 -10.44 1.74 -15.31
C ALA A 98 -11.92 1.29 -15.34
N ALA A 99 -12.32 0.54 -16.38
CA ALA A 99 -13.69 0.08 -16.61
C ALA A 99 -14.18 -0.84 -15.47
N TYR A 100 -13.23 -1.60 -14.89
CA TYR A 100 -13.44 -2.44 -13.72
C TYR A 100 -12.32 -2.18 -12.72
N ASN A 101 -12.56 -1.29 -11.76
CA ASN A 101 -11.63 -0.99 -10.70
C ASN A 101 -12.36 -0.87 -9.36
N PRO A 102 -12.17 -1.83 -8.46
CA PRO A 102 -11.29 -2.99 -8.56
C PRO A 102 -11.83 -4.08 -9.51
N LEU A 103 -10.93 -4.85 -10.13
CA LEU A 103 -11.29 -6.15 -10.69
C LEU A 103 -11.25 -7.19 -9.57
N PHE A 104 -12.41 -7.75 -9.24
CA PHE A 104 -12.52 -8.78 -8.23
C PHE A 104 -12.80 -10.14 -8.88
N ILE A 105 -11.87 -11.09 -8.71
CA ILE A 105 -11.96 -12.45 -9.27
C ILE A 105 -12.15 -13.43 -8.13
N TYR A 106 -13.30 -14.09 -8.10
CA TYR A 106 -13.60 -15.09 -7.07
C TYR A 106 -14.02 -16.43 -7.66
N GLY A 107 -13.83 -17.49 -6.88
CA GLY A 107 -14.19 -18.85 -7.27
C GLY A 107 -13.33 -19.89 -6.59
N GLY A 108 -13.71 -21.14 -6.70
CA GLY A 108 -13.02 -22.27 -6.08
C GLY A 108 -11.53 -22.39 -6.45
N VAL A 109 -10.85 -23.25 -5.72
CA VAL A 109 -9.42 -23.54 -5.94
C VAL A 109 -9.20 -24.18 -7.33
N GLY A 110 -8.07 -23.87 -7.97
CA GLY A 110 -7.68 -24.45 -9.25
C GLY A 110 -8.34 -23.83 -10.50
N LEU A 111 -9.15 -22.80 -10.37
CA LEU A 111 -9.84 -22.14 -11.50
C LEU A 111 -8.97 -21.11 -12.25
N GLY A 112 -7.73 -20.87 -11.82
CA GLY A 112 -6.77 -19.99 -12.49
C GLY A 112 -6.84 -18.51 -12.05
N LYS A 113 -7.40 -18.19 -10.88
CA LYS A 113 -7.49 -16.81 -10.36
C LYS A 113 -6.14 -16.11 -10.31
N THR A 114 -5.16 -16.74 -9.65
CA THR A 114 -3.78 -16.23 -9.55
C THR A 114 -3.13 -16.10 -10.92
N HIS A 115 -3.35 -17.04 -11.83
CA HIS A 115 -2.85 -16.98 -13.20
C HIS A 115 -3.41 -15.75 -13.93
N LEU A 116 -4.72 -15.53 -13.91
CA LEU A 116 -5.33 -14.35 -14.55
C LEU A 116 -4.82 -13.04 -13.94
N MET A 117 -4.65 -12.98 -12.63
CA MET A 117 -4.10 -11.82 -11.95
C MET A 117 -2.70 -11.49 -12.47
N HIS A 118 -1.80 -12.48 -12.53
CA HIS A 118 -0.46 -12.31 -13.09
C HIS A 118 -0.49 -11.94 -14.57
N ALA A 119 -1.38 -12.56 -15.36
CA ALA A 119 -1.52 -12.26 -16.78
C ALA A 119 -1.88 -10.79 -17.03
N VAL A 120 -2.77 -10.22 -16.21
CA VAL A 120 -3.07 -8.78 -16.27
C VAL A 120 -1.84 -7.96 -15.90
N GLY A 121 -1.17 -8.28 -14.79
CA GLY A 121 0.05 -7.58 -14.37
C GLY A 121 1.13 -7.59 -15.44
N ASN A 122 1.42 -8.76 -16.03
CA ASN A 122 2.39 -8.93 -17.11
C ASN A 122 1.99 -8.11 -18.35
N LYS A 123 0.71 -8.09 -18.71
CA LYS A 123 0.21 -7.31 -19.85
C LYS A 123 0.38 -5.80 -19.61
N LEU A 124 0.02 -5.31 -18.42
CA LEU A 124 0.22 -3.90 -18.05
C LEU A 124 1.70 -3.51 -18.07
N LYS A 125 2.59 -4.38 -17.60
CA LYS A 125 4.05 -4.18 -17.61
C LYS A 125 4.64 -4.22 -19.02
N GLN A 126 4.09 -5.06 -19.89
CA GLN A 126 4.49 -5.15 -21.29
C GLN A 126 4.14 -3.87 -22.08
N GLN A 127 2.96 -3.28 -21.78
CA GLN A 127 2.51 -2.03 -22.42
C GLN A 127 3.32 -0.82 -21.98
N ASP A 128 3.72 -0.78 -20.71
CA ASP A 128 4.53 0.29 -20.16
C ASP A 128 5.49 -0.25 -19.09
N LYS A 129 6.75 -0.39 -19.47
CA LYS A 129 7.82 -0.89 -18.59
C LYS A 129 8.11 0.01 -17.40
N SER A 130 7.69 1.28 -17.42
CA SER A 130 7.89 2.22 -16.33
C SER A 130 6.89 2.03 -15.19
N LYS A 131 5.75 1.37 -15.44
CA LYS A 131 4.73 1.11 -14.43
C LYS A 131 5.26 0.30 -13.26
N ASN A 132 4.97 0.79 -12.07
CA ASN A 132 5.22 0.10 -10.82
C ASN A 132 4.02 -0.81 -10.50
N ILE A 133 4.15 -2.11 -10.81
CA ILE A 133 3.11 -3.11 -10.58
C ILE A 133 3.56 -4.02 -9.46
N VAL A 134 2.75 -4.11 -8.40
CA VAL A 134 3.05 -4.93 -7.24
C VAL A 134 2.03 -6.04 -7.11
N TYR A 135 2.50 -7.27 -7.16
CA TYR A 135 1.74 -8.45 -6.74
C TYR A 135 2.14 -8.83 -5.33
N VAL A 136 1.15 -9.12 -4.51
CA VAL A 136 1.36 -9.53 -3.12
C VAL A 136 0.28 -10.54 -2.70
N HIS A 137 0.69 -11.57 -1.99
CA HIS A 137 -0.24 -12.43 -1.26
C HIS A 137 -0.71 -11.75 0.02
N SER A 138 -1.97 -11.88 0.39
CA SER A 138 -2.55 -11.22 1.58
C SER A 138 -1.75 -11.45 2.86
N GLU A 139 -1.24 -12.66 3.07
CA GLU A 139 -0.41 -12.97 4.25
C GLU A 139 0.87 -12.15 4.29
N ARG A 140 1.47 -11.92 3.12
CA ARG A 140 2.67 -11.10 3.02
C ARG A 140 2.36 -9.62 3.29
N PHE A 141 1.26 -9.09 2.74
CA PHE A 141 0.81 -7.72 3.04
C PHE A 141 0.67 -7.52 4.56
N VAL A 142 0.01 -8.46 5.25
CA VAL A 142 -0.12 -8.44 6.72
C VAL A 142 1.24 -8.52 7.41
N SER A 143 2.12 -9.42 6.96
CA SER A 143 3.48 -9.57 7.53
C SER A 143 4.32 -8.32 7.36
N ASP A 144 4.27 -7.69 6.18
CA ASP A 144 4.99 -6.45 5.87
C ASP A 144 4.48 -5.30 6.75
N MET A 145 3.15 -5.19 6.94
CA MET A 145 2.53 -4.21 7.83
C MET A 145 3.00 -4.38 9.28
N VAL A 146 2.92 -5.62 9.81
CA VAL A 146 3.32 -5.92 11.20
C VAL A 146 4.80 -5.60 11.42
N LYS A 147 5.68 -5.96 10.49
CA LYS A 147 7.11 -5.64 10.58
C LYS A 147 7.36 -4.13 10.55
N CYS A 148 6.69 -3.40 9.67
CA CYS A 148 6.81 -1.94 9.61
C CYS A 148 6.29 -1.27 10.89
N LEU A 149 5.23 -1.80 11.51
CA LEU A 149 4.75 -1.34 12.83
C LEU A 149 5.79 -1.58 13.92
N GLN A 150 6.37 -2.78 13.99
CA GLN A 150 7.42 -3.12 14.97
C GLN A 150 8.67 -2.25 14.84
N LEU A 151 9.01 -1.84 13.61
CA LEU A 151 10.15 -0.98 13.30
C LEU A 151 9.83 0.52 13.38
N GLY A 152 8.60 0.91 13.72
CA GLY A 152 8.16 2.31 13.72
C GLY A 152 8.14 2.99 12.35
N SER A 153 8.06 2.20 11.28
CA SER A 153 8.17 2.63 9.88
C SER A 153 6.89 2.40 9.06
N ILE A 154 5.73 2.46 9.71
CA ILE A 154 4.43 2.23 9.04
C ILE A 154 4.19 3.18 7.86
N ASN A 155 4.76 4.39 7.89
CA ASN A 155 4.65 5.33 6.78
C ASN A 155 5.36 4.84 5.51
N ASP A 156 6.45 4.07 5.65
CA ASP A 156 7.15 3.49 4.49
C ASP A 156 6.31 2.38 3.85
N PHE A 157 5.62 1.57 4.67
CA PHE A 157 4.63 0.61 4.21
C PHE A 157 3.51 1.30 3.41
N LYS A 158 2.92 2.36 3.98
CA LYS A 158 1.87 3.15 3.33
C LYS A 158 2.35 3.76 2.01
N ASN A 159 3.52 4.37 2.02
CA ASN A 159 4.10 4.97 0.83
C ASN A 159 4.36 3.91 -0.26
N PHE A 160 4.87 2.74 0.10
CA PHE A 160 5.13 1.67 -0.85
C PHE A 160 3.85 1.18 -1.52
N TYR A 161 2.85 0.73 -0.75
CA TYR A 161 1.63 0.14 -1.30
C TYR A 161 0.67 1.15 -1.92
N ARG A 162 0.74 2.44 -1.56
CA ARG A 162 -0.13 3.49 -2.08
C ARG A 162 0.46 4.29 -3.25
N SER A 163 1.72 4.02 -3.64
CA SER A 163 2.40 4.70 -4.76
C SER A 163 2.53 3.84 -6.02
N VAL A 164 1.88 2.69 -6.06
CA VAL A 164 1.94 1.78 -7.20
C VAL A 164 0.97 2.19 -8.30
N ASP A 165 1.26 1.84 -9.56
CA ASP A 165 0.35 2.03 -10.69
C ASP A 165 -0.71 0.93 -10.77
N ALA A 166 -0.37 -0.27 -10.28
CA ALA A 166 -1.32 -1.35 -10.08
C ALA A 166 -0.96 -2.20 -8.86
N LEU A 167 -1.97 -2.53 -8.04
CA LEU A 167 -1.85 -3.40 -6.87
C LEU A 167 -2.68 -4.66 -7.08
N LEU A 168 -2.01 -5.80 -7.04
CA LEU A 168 -2.58 -7.13 -7.20
C LEU A 168 -2.47 -7.86 -5.86
N ILE A 169 -3.61 -8.13 -5.20
CA ILE A 169 -3.63 -8.83 -3.90
C ILE A 169 -4.34 -10.17 -4.05
N ASP A 170 -3.59 -11.23 -3.80
CA ASP A 170 -4.09 -12.59 -3.90
C ASP A 170 -4.64 -13.09 -2.57
N ASP A 171 -5.75 -13.84 -2.65
CA ASP A 171 -6.37 -14.54 -1.53
C ASP A 171 -6.79 -13.65 -0.36
N ILE A 172 -7.64 -12.66 -0.62
CA ILE A 172 -8.07 -11.68 0.39
C ILE A 172 -8.82 -12.30 1.59
N GLN A 173 -9.29 -13.54 1.50
CA GLN A 173 -9.89 -14.24 2.64
C GLN A 173 -8.95 -14.35 3.85
N PHE A 174 -7.65 -14.27 3.65
CA PHE A 174 -6.66 -14.27 4.74
C PHE A 174 -6.64 -12.98 5.58
N PHE A 175 -7.35 -11.92 5.16
CA PHE A 175 -7.59 -10.75 6.02
C PHE A 175 -8.66 -10.99 7.08
N ALA A 176 -9.49 -12.04 6.94
CA ALA A 176 -10.58 -12.34 7.87
C ALA A 176 -10.09 -12.39 9.32
N GLY A 177 -10.78 -11.69 10.23
CA GLY A 177 -10.43 -11.61 11.64
C GLY A 177 -9.19 -10.77 11.99
N LYS A 178 -8.57 -10.07 11.03
CA LYS A 178 -7.39 -9.24 11.25
C LYS A 178 -7.74 -7.74 11.12
N GLU A 179 -8.45 -7.19 12.09
CA GLU A 179 -9.04 -5.84 12.05
C GLU A 179 -8.06 -4.75 11.59
N GLN A 180 -6.89 -4.63 12.21
CA GLN A 180 -5.89 -3.62 11.85
C GLN A 180 -5.41 -3.74 10.39
N SER A 181 -5.27 -4.97 9.90
CA SER A 181 -4.85 -5.20 8.52
C SER A 181 -5.97 -4.91 7.52
N GLN A 182 -7.21 -5.17 7.89
CA GLN A 182 -8.38 -4.80 7.10
C GLN A 182 -8.54 -3.29 7.02
N GLU A 183 -8.31 -2.57 8.12
CA GLU A 183 -8.33 -1.10 8.15
C GLU A 183 -7.26 -0.52 7.22
N GLU A 184 -6.04 -1.00 7.28
CA GLU A 184 -4.96 -0.52 6.43
C GLU A 184 -5.18 -0.87 4.95
N LEU A 185 -5.72 -2.08 4.67
CA LEU A 185 -6.14 -2.46 3.32
C LEU A 185 -7.22 -1.51 2.80
N PHE A 186 -8.23 -1.18 3.61
CA PHE A 186 -9.31 -0.27 3.25
C PHE A 186 -8.79 1.13 2.90
N HIS A 187 -7.87 1.67 3.68
CA HIS A 187 -7.24 2.97 3.40
C HIS A 187 -6.38 2.92 2.13
N THR A 188 -5.62 1.85 1.92
CA THR A 188 -4.84 1.65 0.71
C THR A 188 -5.73 1.55 -0.53
N PHE A 189 -6.82 0.79 -0.42
CA PHE A 189 -7.85 0.64 -1.43
C PHE A 189 -8.44 2.01 -1.85
N ASN A 190 -8.90 2.81 -0.90
CA ASN A 190 -9.47 4.12 -1.20
C ASN A 190 -8.45 5.05 -1.88
N THR A 191 -7.22 5.09 -1.37
CA THR A 191 -6.15 5.94 -1.94
C THR A 191 -5.88 5.57 -3.41
N LEU A 192 -5.77 4.28 -3.71
CA LEU A 192 -5.49 3.81 -5.07
C LEU A 192 -6.67 4.07 -6.02
N LEU A 193 -7.91 3.85 -5.56
CA LEU A 193 -9.09 4.14 -6.38
C LEU A 193 -9.23 5.63 -6.68
N GLU A 194 -9.06 6.49 -5.68
CA GLU A 194 -9.11 7.95 -5.85
C GLU A 194 -8.03 8.46 -6.78
N GLY A 195 -6.86 7.83 -6.78
CA GLY A 195 -5.76 8.13 -7.69
C GLY A 195 -5.90 7.49 -9.07
N GLY A 196 -6.94 6.68 -9.32
CA GLY A 196 -7.16 6.00 -10.60
C GLY A 196 -6.22 4.81 -10.87
N GLN A 197 -5.47 4.35 -9.84
CA GLN A 197 -4.62 3.18 -9.96
C GLN A 197 -5.44 1.90 -10.01
N GLN A 198 -4.98 0.93 -10.79
CA GLN A 198 -5.70 -0.33 -10.97
C GLN A 198 -5.52 -1.24 -9.75
N MET A 199 -6.64 -1.80 -9.27
CA MET A 199 -6.60 -2.86 -8.26
C MET A 199 -7.19 -4.15 -8.82
N ILE A 200 -6.53 -5.27 -8.48
CA ILE A 200 -7.01 -6.62 -8.79
C ILE A 200 -6.92 -7.46 -7.53
N LEU A 201 -8.02 -8.09 -7.18
CA LEU A 201 -8.16 -8.85 -5.95
C LEU A 201 -8.69 -10.24 -6.27
N THR A 202 -8.19 -11.26 -5.60
CA THR A 202 -8.75 -12.62 -5.72
C THR A 202 -9.29 -13.12 -4.39
N CYS A 203 -10.24 -14.05 -4.48
CA CYS A 203 -10.81 -14.73 -3.33
C CYS A 203 -11.32 -16.12 -3.69
N ASP A 204 -11.38 -17.04 -2.73
CA ASP A 204 -11.99 -18.34 -2.93
C ASP A 204 -13.52 -18.32 -2.86
N LYS A 205 -14.09 -17.27 -2.26
CA LYS A 205 -15.54 -17.10 -2.04
C LYS A 205 -16.01 -15.71 -2.43
N TYR A 206 -17.31 -15.56 -2.61
CA TYR A 206 -17.90 -14.23 -2.75
C TYR A 206 -17.70 -13.39 -1.47
N PRO A 207 -17.42 -12.08 -1.56
CA PRO A 207 -17.04 -11.26 -0.40
C PRO A 207 -18.02 -11.32 0.76
N LYS A 208 -19.33 -11.35 0.47
CA LYS A 208 -20.37 -11.42 1.52
C LYS A 208 -20.38 -12.73 2.29
N GLU A 209 -19.78 -13.79 1.74
CA GLU A 209 -19.67 -15.12 2.34
C GLU A 209 -18.40 -15.29 3.19
N ILE A 210 -17.57 -14.26 3.30
CA ILE A 210 -16.34 -14.31 4.08
C ILE A 210 -16.65 -13.87 5.50
N ASP A 211 -16.69 -14.83 6.42
CA ASP A 211 -16.82 -14.54 7.85
C ASP A 211 -15.57 -13.80 8.36
N GLY A 212 -15.78 -12.77 9.19
CA GLY A 212 -14.67 -11.96 9.76
C GLY A 212 -14.08 -10.92 8.81
N LEU A 213 -14.64 -10.74 7.60
CA LEU A 213 -14.33 -9.58 6.76
C LEU A 213 -15.28 -8.44 7.13
N GLU A 214 -14.73 -7.22 7.30
CA GLU A 214 -15.51 -6.04 7.66
C GLU A 214 -16.52 -5.63 6.56
N GLU A 215 -17.71 -5.20 6.97
CA GLU A 215 -18.81 -4.84 6.06
C GLU A 215 -18.42 -3.71 5.09
N ARG A 216 -17.57 -2.76 5.52
CA ARG A 216 -17.06 -1.70 4.64
C ARG A 216 -16.19 -2.24 3.49
N LEU A 217 -15.41 -3.31 3.71
CA LEU A 217 -14.66 -3.99 2.65
C LEU A 217 -15.59 -4.82 1.78
N LYS A 218 -16.52 -5.59 2.37
CA LYS A 218 -17.51 -6.36 1.62
C LYS A 218 -18.32 -5.49 0.65
N SER A 219 -18.72 -4.30 1.09
CA SER A 219 -19.50 -3.37 0.26
C SER A 219 -18.72 -2.76 -0.91
N ARG A 220 -17.39 -2.75 -0.83
CA ARG A 220 -16.50 -2.25 -1.90
C ARG A 220 -16.13 -3.32 -2.93
N LEU A 221 -16.22 -4.57 -2.51
CA LEU A 221 -15.78 -5.72 -3.30
C LEU A 221 -16.94 -6.46 -4.01
N GLY A 222 -18.22 -6.23 -3.59
CA GLY A 222 -19.35 -7.02 -4.08
C GLY A 222 -20.54 -6.23 -4.62
#